data_375d8490fe1cdd3da193833754a19220
#
_entry.id   375d8490fe1cdd3da193833754a19220
#
_cell.length_a   1.000
_cell.length_b   1.000
_cell.length_c   1.000
_cell.angle_alpha   90.00
_cell.angle_beta   90.00
_cell.angle_gamma   90.00
#
_symmetry.space_group_name_H-M   'P 1'
#
loop_
_entity.id
_entity.type
_entity.pdbx_description
1 polymer ?
#
loop_
_entity_poly.entity_id
_entity_poly.type
_entity_poly.pdbx_seq_one_letter_code
_entity_poly.pdbx_strand_id
1 'polypeptide(L)'
;MIKKAVEIKRDIDAEDEVLLDWFDMQKPNLCAITREGFEFIVKAKYTHLHESDILVCEDGYKIKISKSEDNIYFLTFTDHITFARIAYEIGNRHQPICIDDYKITILEDISTADIIKACESIDKVEVEKSRGIFKPNGNAHHSH
;
A
#
# COMPACT_ATOMS: atom_id res chain seq x y z
N MET A 1 26.40 9.60 -5.50
CA MET A 1 26.06 8.82 -6.71
C MET A 1 24.73 8.12 -6.55
N ILE A 2 23.87 8.22 -7.54
CA ILE A 2 22.55 7.59 -7.51
C ILE A 2 22.62 6.30 -8.31
N LYS A 3 22.20 5.20 -7.68
CA LYS A 3 22.11 3.91 -8.36
C LYS A 3 20.84 3.84 -9.18
N LYS A 4 20.89 3.14 -10.31
CA LYS A 4 19.71 2.97 -11.18
C LYS A 4 19.30 1.50 -11.18
N ALA A 5 18.10 1.22 -10.71
CA ALA A 5 17.53 -0.10 -10.79
C ALA A 5 17.01 -0.33 -12.22
N VAL A 6 17.44 -1.42 -12.84
CA VAL A 6 17.13 -1.72 -14.24
C VAL A 6 16.34 -3.00 -14.41
N GLU A 7 16.23 -3.80 -13.35
CA GLU A 7 15.59 -5.10 -13.42
C GLU A 7 14.95 -5.45 -12.08
N ILE A 8 13.84 -6.18 -12.13
CA ILE A 8 13.17 -6.68 -10.93
C ILE A 8 13.23 -8.20 -10.98
N LYS A 9 13.78 -8.82 -9.95
CA LYS A 9 13.88 -10.26 -9.82
C LYS A 9 13.22 -10.73 -8.53
N ARG A 10 13.07 -12.03 -8.38
CA ARG A 10 12.51 -12.65 -7.19
C ARG A 10 13.35 -13.86 -6.79
N ASP A 11 13.26 -14.21 -5.51
CA ASP A 11 13.89 -15.42 -4.97
C ASP A 11 15.40 -15.47 -5.16
N ILE A 12 16.04 -14.31 -5.11
CA ILE A 12 17.50 -14.21 -5.08
C ILE A 12 17.93 -13.43 -3.85
N ASP A 13 19.18 -13.53 -3.49
CA ASP A 13 19.73 -12.80 -2.36
C ASP A 13 19.93 -11.32 -2.71
N ALA A 14 19.82 -10.48 -1.70
CA ALA A 14 20.08 -9.05 -1.82
C ALA A 14 21.02 -8.61 -0.70
N GLU A 15 21.90 -7.66 -1.00
CA GLU A 15 22.85 -7.13 -0.01
C GLU A 15 22.32 -5.91 0.75
N ASP A 16 21.16 -5.39 0.35
CA ASP A 16 20.58 -4.20 0.95
C ASP A 16 19.06 -4.31 0.95
N GLU A 17 18.40 -3.36 1.61
CA GLU A 17 16.95 -3.36 1.76
C GLU A 17 16.43 -1.93 1.72
N VAL A 18 15.21 -1.75 1.22
CA VAL A 18 14.49 -0.49 1.31
C VAL A 18 13.09 -0.74 1.87
N LEU A 19 12.64 0.15 2.74
CA LEU A 19 11.30 0.10 3.31
C LEU A 19 10.42 1.08 2.55
N LEU A 20 9.34 0.57 1.96
CA LEU A 20 8.42 1.37 1.17
C LEU A 20 7.00 1.20 1.70
N ASP A 21 6.27 2.31 1.79
CA ASP A 21 4.85 2.26 2.14
C ASP A 21 4.02 1.97 0.89
N TRP A 22 2.70 1.88 1.06
CA TRP A 22 1.80 1.57 -0.05
C TRP A 22 1.94 2.57 -1.20
N PHE A 23 1.98 3.86 -0.88
CA PHE A 23 2.01 4.92 -1.90
C PHE A 23 3.31 4.90 -2.69
N ASP A 24 4.43 4.66 -2.03
CA ASP A 24 5.73 4.54 -2.70
C ASP A 24 5.75 3.38 -3.68
N MET A 25 5.15 2.25 -3.29
CA MET A 25 5.12 1.05 -4.12
C MET A 25 4.25 1.22 -5.38
N GLN A 26 3.35 2.20 -5.38
CA GLN A 26 2.50 2.49 -6.54
C GLN A 26 3.11 3.50 -7.51
N LYS A 27 4.19 4.17 -7.13
CA LYS A 27 4.79 5.20 -7.98
C LYS A 27 5.44 4.58 -9.22
N PRO A 28 5.19 5.13 -10.41
CA PRO A 28 5.86 4.65 -11.63
C PRO A 28 7.34 5.02 -11.66
N ASN A 29 7.71 6.10 -10.98
CA ASN A 29 9.09 6.53 -10.82
C ASN A 29 9.33 6.72 -9.32
N LEU A 30 10.22 5.91 -8.77
CA LEU A 30 10.52 5.97 -7.34
C LEU A 30 11.96 6.39 -7.13
N CYS A 31 12.16 7.29 -6.19
CA CYS A 31 13.48 7.70 -5.72
C CYS A 31 13.49 7.50 -4.21
N ALA A 32 14.43 6.72 -3.71
CA ALA A 32 14.48 6.40 -2.28
C ALA A 32 15.91 6.13 -1.83
N ILE A 33 16.06 5.93 -0.52
CA ILE A 33 17.36 5.67 0.12
C ILE A 33 17.28 4.30 0.80
N THR A 34 18.27 3.47 0.57
CA THR A 34 18.34 2.12 1.16
C THR A 34 18.78 2.18 2.62
N ARG A 35 18.64 1.04 3.31
CA ARG A 35 19.10 0.86 4.69
C ARG A 35 20.60 1.22 4.84
N GLU A 36 21.42 0.88 3.85
CA GLU A 36 22.85 1.17 3.87
C GLU A 36 23.19 2.61 3.44
N GLY A 37 22.19 3.40 3.08
CA GLY A 37 22.36 4.82 2.77
C GLY A 37 22.54 5.17 1.30
N PHE A 38 22.33 4.23 0.39
CA PHE A 38 22.46 4.51 -1.05
C PHE A 38 21.16 5.06 -1.61
N GLU A 39 21.27 6.15 -2.37
CA GLU A 39 20.14 6.63 -3.15
C GLU A 39 19.99 5.79 -4.40
N PHE A 40 18.76 5.49 -4.77
CA PHE A 40 18.48 4.79 -6.02
C PHE A 40 17.21 5.34 -6.66
N ILE A 41 17.10 5.11 -7.96
CA ILE A 41 15.88 5.41 -8.72
C ILE A 41 15.46 4.15 -9.46
N VAL A 42 14.16 3.99 -9.60
CA VAL A 42 13.59 2.91 -10.39
C VAL A 42 12.40 3.45 -11.18
N LYS A 43 12.28 2.99 -12.43
CA LYS A 43 11.15 3.31 -13.30
C LYS A 43 10.36 2.04 -13.54
N ALA A 44 9.22 1.93 -12.89
CA ALA A 44 8.37 0.74 -12.98
C ALA A 44 7.19 1.02 -13.91
N LYS A 45 7.49 1.24 -15.18
CA LYS A 45 6.49 1.70 -16.17
C LYS A 45 5.30 0.77 -16.36
N TYR A 46 5.49 -0.52 -16.21
CA TYR A 46 4.49 -1.51 -16.58
C TYR A 46 4.07 -2.41 -15.44
N THR A 47 4.61 -2.19 -14.25
CA THR A 47 4.33 -3.05 -13.10
C THR A 47 4.44 -2.25 -11.82
N HIS A 48 3.79 -2.74 -10.79
CA HIS A 48 3.95 -2.20 -9.44
C HIS A 48 5.05 -2.96 -8.74
N LEU A 49 5.69 -2.30 -7.79
CA LEU A 49 6.65 -2.95 -6.91
C LEU A 49 5.86 -3.76 -5.87
N HIS A 50 6.38 -4.91 -5.53
CA HIS A 50 5.77 -5.80 -4.53
C HIS A 50 6.75 -6.11 -3.43
N GLU A 51 6.21 -6.44 -2.26
CA GLU A 51 7.02 -6.92 -1.14
C GLU A 51 7.86 -8.11 -1.59
N SER A 52 9.12 -8.16 -1.19
CA SER A 52 10.10 -9.19 -1.52
C SER A 52 10.65 -9.15 -2.93
N ASP A 53 10.24 -8.20 -3.76
CA ASP A 53 10.90 -7.98 -5.04
C ASP A 53 12.35 -7.54 -4.79
N ILE A 54 13.25 -7.97 -5.67
CA ILE A 54 14.65 -7.59 -5.62
C ILE A 54 14.94 -6.68 -6.81
N LEU A 55 15.34 -5.45 -6.50
CA LEU A 55 15.76 -4.49 -7.52
C LEU A 55 17.23 -4.74 -7.84
N VAL A 56 17.55 -4.92 -9.11
CA VAL A 56 18.93 -5.10 -9.57
C VAL A 56 19.35 -3.82 -10.27
N CYS A 57 20.39 -3.20 -9.75
CA CYS A 57 20.93 -1.96 -10.31
C CYS A 57 21.90 -2.22 -11.44
N GLU A 58 22.22 -1.18 -12.23
CA GLU A 58 23.14 -1.28 -13.36
C GLU A 58 24.51 -1.84 -12.95
N ASP A 59 24.96 -1.53 -11.74
CA ASP A 59 26.25 -1.99 -11.20
C ASP A 59 26.16 -3.38 -10.56
N GLY A 60 25.01 -4.03 -10.63
CA GLY A 60 24.78 -5.34 -10.03
C GLY A 60 24.36 -5.32 -8.57
N TYR A 61 24.27 -4.14 -7.97
CA TYR A 61 23.82 -4.01 -6.57
C TYR A 61 22.36 -4.42 -6.44
N LYS A 62 22.03 -5.20 -5.41
CA LYS A 62 20.69 -5.76 -5.22
C LYS A 62 20.03 -5.22 -3.97
N ILE A 63 18.79 -4.76 -4.12
CA ILE A 63 18.02 -4.14 -3.05
C ILE A 63 16.68 -4.87 -2.90
N LYS A 64 16.43 -5.41 -1.70
CA LYS A 64 15.16 -6.06 -1.40
C LYS A 64 14.12 -5.03 -0.99
N ILE A 65 12.92 -5.15 -1.53
CA ILE A 65 11.80 -4.32 -1.12
C ILE A 65 11.06 -4.95 0.04
N SER A 66 10.93 -4.19 1.12
CA SER A 66 10.13 -4.58 2.29
C SER A 66 9.08 -3.51 2.54
N LYS A 67 7.94 -3.92 3.08
CA LYS A 67 6.86 -2.99 3.37
C LYS A 67 7.11 -2.26 4.69
N SER A 68 6.85 -0.96 4.69
CA SER A 68 6.76 -0.17 5.92
C SER A 68 5.29 0.05 6.26
N GLU A 69 5.06 0.54 7.47
CA GLU A 69 3.71 0.84 7.94
C GLU A 69 3.11 2.03 7.23
N ASP A 70 1.79 1.99 7.07
CA ASP A 70 0.98 3.10 6.57
C ASP A 70 0.07 3.62 7.65
N ASN A 71 -0.42 4.84 7.48
CA ASN A 71 -1.53 5.36 8.29
C ASN A 71 -2.80 4.72 7.76
N ILE A 72 -3.53 4.06 8.64
CA ILE A 72 -4.72 3.29 8.27
C ILE A 72 -5.88 3.60 9.19
N TYR A 73 -7.08 3.26 8.73
CA TYR A 73 -8.29 3.28 9.56
C TYR A 73 -8.87 1.88 9.62
N PHE A 74 -9.26 1.48 10.82
CA PHE A 74 -10.08 0.30 11.02
C PHE A 74 -11.52 0.73 11.21
N LEU A 75 -12.42 0.15 10.44
CA LEU A 75 -13.86 0.36 10.56
C LEU A 75 -14.48 -0.94 11.00
N THR A 76 -15.10 -0.97 12.18
CA THR A 76 -15.73 -2.16 12.72
C THR A 76 -17.25 -1.95 12.76
N PHE A 77 -18.00 -2.93 12.28
CA PHE A 77 -19.43 -2.81 12.05
C PHE A 77 -20.20 -3.79 12.90
N THR A 78 -21.39 -3.38 13.38
CA THR A 78 -22.31 -4.25 14.08
C THR A 78 -23.49 -4.64 13.19
N ASP A 79 -23.63 -4.04 12.01
CA ASP A 79 -24.76 -4.21 11.12
C ASP A 79 -24.26 -4.59 9.73
N HIS A 80 -24.79 -5.68 9.16
CA HIS A 80 -24.30 -6.17 7.87
C HIS A 80 -24.65 -5.24 6.70
N ILE A 81 -25.77 -4.54 6.77
CA ILE A 81 -26.17 -3.63 5.69
C ILE A 81 -25.24 -2.41 5.65
N THR A 82 -24.94 -1.83 6.80
CA THR A 82 -24.00 -0.70 6.90
C THR A 82 -22.62 -1.13 6.42
N PHE A 83 -22.18 -2.31 6.83
CA PHE A 83 -20.91 -2.89 6.41
C PHE A 83 -20.85 -2.99 4.87
N ALA A 84 -21.87 -3.56 4.27
CA ALA A 84 -21.95 -3.73 2.82
C ALA A 84 -21.95 -2.39 2.08
N ARG A 85 -22.69 -1.42 2.59
CA ARG A 85 -22.80 -0.09 1.98
C ARG A 85 -21.46 0.65 1.99
N ILE A 86 -20.78 0.62 3.13
CA ILE A 86 -19.49 1.30 3.26
C ILE A 86 -18.45 0.62 2.37
N ALA A 87 -18.42 -0.71 2.35
CA ALA A 87 -17.52 -1.44 1.45
C ALA A 87 -17.78 -1.06 -0.01
N TYR A 88 -19.04 -0.97 -0.40
CA TYR A 88 -19.41 -0.56 -1.76
C TYR A 88 -18.94 0.85 -2.08
N GLU A 89 -19.14 1.79 -1.16
CA GLU A 89 -18.71 3.17 -1.35
C GLU A 89 -17.20 3.30 -1.54
N ILE A 90 -16.44 2.57 -0.74
CA ILE A 90 -14.97 2.58 -0.84
C ILE A 90 -14.53 1.97 -2.16
N GLY A 91 -15.10 0.84 -2.54
CA GLY A 91 -14.80 0.18 -3.81
C GLY A 91 -15.19 1.03 -4.99
N ASN A 92 -16.30 1.75 -4.89
CA ASN A 92 -16.79 2.63 -5.94
C ASN A 92 -15.84 3.81 -6.19
N ARG A 93 -15.01 4.16 -5.23
CA ARG A 93 -13.98 5.18 -5.38
C ARG A 93 -12.65 4.61 -5.84
N HIS A 94 -12.63 3.33 -6.20
CA HIS A 94 -11.43 2.64 -6.67
C HIS A 94 -10.29 2.66 -5.65
N GLN A 95 -10.63 2.65 -4.36
CA GLN A 95 -9.63 2.60 -3.31
C GLN A 95 -9.33 1.16 -2.92
N PRO A 96 -8.06 0.86 -2.61
CA PRO A 96 -7.72 -0.46 -2.10
C PRO A 96 -8.36 -0.65 -0.72
N ILE A 97 -8.80 -1.86 -0.45
CA ILE A 97 -9.56 -2.18 0.74
C ILE A 97 -9.17 -3.56 1.26
N CYS A 98 -9.11 -3.70 2.58
CA CYS A 98 -8.99 -5.00 3.22
C CYS A 98 -10.32 -5.29 3.91
N ILE A 99 -11.03 -6.31 3.46
CA ILE A 99 -12.32 -6.71 4.01
C ILE A 99 -12.16 -7.98 4.82
N ASP A 100 -12.53 -7.90 6.08
CA ASP A 100 -12.62 -9.03 7.00
C ASP A 100 -14.05 -9.17 7.50
N ASP A 101 -14.27 -10.01 8.49
CA ASP A 101 -15.60 -10.23 9.06
C ASP A 101 -16.05 -8.97 9.83
N TYR A 102 -16.99 -8.25 9.26
CA TYR A 102 -17.52 -7.00 9.85
C TYR A 102 -16.45 -5.94 10.13
N LYS A 103 -15.32 -6.04 9.44
CA LYS A 103 -14.22 -5.09 9.61
C LYS A 103 -13.64 -4.70 8.26
N ILE A 104 -13.38 -3.41 8.09
CA ILE A 104 -12.74 -2.87 6.90
C ILE A 104 -11.49 -2.12 7.32
N THR A 105 -10.40 -2.33 6.61
CA THR A 105 -9.17 -1.54 6.77
C THR A 105 -8.94 -0.78 5.48
N ILE A 106 -8.70 0.53 5.60
CA ILE A 106 -8.38 1.40 4.46
C ILE A 106 -7.22 2.31 4.83
N LEU A 107 -6.56 2.82 3.80
CA LEU A 107 -5.51 3.82 3.97
C LEU A 107 -6.11 5.18 4.34
N GLU A 108 -5.35 5.95 5.11
CA GLU A 108 -5.67 7.35 5.30
C GLU A 108 -5.38 8.08 3.98
N ASP A 109 -6.42 8.60 3.35
CA ASP A 109 -6.31 9.26 2.06
C ASP A 109 -7.42 10.31 1.95
N ILE A 110 -7.10 11.41 1.31
CA ILE A 110 -8.06 12.49 1.11
C ILE A 110 -9.31 12.02 0.35
N SER A 111 -9.16 11.06 -0.54
CA SER A 111 -10.27 10.53 -1.34
C SER A 111 -11.33 9.79 -0.52
N THR A 112 -10.98 9.35 0.70
CA THR A 112 -11.91 8.64 1.58
C THR A 112 -12.23 9.41 2.85
N ALA A 113 -11.73 10.62 2.99
CA ALA A 113 -11.91 11.41 4.22
C ALA A 113 -13.37 11.65 4.56
N ASP A 114 -14.21 11.90 3.57
CA ASP A 114 -15.63 12.11 3.79
C ASP A 114 -16.37 10.82 4.20
N ILE A 115 -15.93 9.68 3.72
CA ILE A 115 -16.47 8.38 4.15
C ILE A 115 -16.15 8.15 5.62
N ILE A 116 -14.91 8.42 6.02
CA ILE A 116 -14.50 8.29 7.42
C ILE A 116 -15.32 9.21 8.31
N LYS A 117 -15.49 10.45 7.88
CA LYS A 117 -16.28 11.43 8.63
C LYS A 117 -17.74 10.98 8.77
N ALA A 118 -18.32 10.43 7.70
CA ALA A 118 -19.68 9.90 7.75
C ALA A 118 -19.78 8.72 8.71
N CYS A 119 -18.79 7.82 8.69
CA CYS A 119 -18.75 6.66 9.59
C CYS A 119 -18.68 7.06 11.07
N GLU A 120 -17.98 8.14 11.38
CA GLU A 120 -17.88 8.64 12.75
C GLU A 120 -19.23 9.09 13.31
N SER A 121 -20.19 9.40 12.44
CA SER A 121 -21.54 9.80 12.84
C SER A 121 -22.53 8.65 12.91
N ILE A 122 -22.12 7.44 12.58
CA ILE A 122 -23.00 6.26 12.56
C ILE A 122 -22.74 5.41 13.79
N ASP A 123 -23.77 5.19 14.62
CA ASP A 123 -23.65 4.41 15.86
C ASP A 123 -23.20 2.95 15.62
N LYS A 124 -23.50 2.42 14.45
CA LYS A 124 -23.21 1.03 14.11
C LYS A 124 -21.79 0.80 13.58
N VAL A 125 -21.00 1.86 13.56
CA VAL A 125 -19.63 1.81 13.06
C VAL A 125 -18.68 2.39 14.10
N GLU A 126 -17.62 1.64 14.38
CA GLU A 126 -16.53 2.11 15.23
C GLU A 126 -15.34 2.42 14.36
N VAL A 127 -14.80 3.63 14.47
CA VAL A 127 -13.66 4.11 13.65
C VAL A 127 -12.44 4.24 14.52
N GLU A 128 -11.36 3.59 14.11
CA GLU A 128 -10.08 3.67 14.82
C GLU A 128 -8.96 4.04 13.85
N LYS A 129 -8.21 5.09 14.16
CA LYS A 129 -7.02 5.47 13.40
C LYS A 129 -5.81 4.74 13.95
N SER A 130 -4.98 4.18 13.08
CA SER A 130 -3.83 3.40 13.50
C SER A 130 -2.70 3.46 12.47
N ARG A 131 -1.63 2.74 12.76
CA ARG A 131 -0.54 2.49 11.80
C ARG A 131 -0.31 1.00 11.72
N GLY A 132 -0.05 0.50 10.52
CA GLY A 132 0.23 -0.90 10.32
C GLY A 132 0.56 -1.23 8.88
N ILE A 133 0.95 -2.47 8.64
CA ILE A 133 1.20 -2.95 7.28
C ILE A 133 -0.14 -3.14 6.59
N PHE A 134 -0.37 -2.41 5.51
CA PHE A 134 -1.62 -2.50 4.75
C PHE A 134 -1.50 -3.55 3.66
N LYS A 135 -2.38 -4.55 3.71
CA LYS A 135 -2.45 -5.62 2.71
C LYS A 135 -3.89 -5.74 2.21
N PRO A 136 -4.24 -5.06 1.12
CA PRO A 136 -5.62 -5.09 0.62
C PRO A 136 -5.94 -6.46 0.04
N ASN A 137 -7.21 -6.86 0.16
CA ASN A 137 -7.73 -8.05 -0.51
C ASN A 137 -8.81 -7.70 -1.55
N GLY A 138 -9.06 -6.40 -1.74
CA GLY A 138 -9.91 -5.89 -2.79
C GLY A 138 -9.31 -4.64 -3.39
N ASN A 139 -9.20 -4.58 -4.73
CA ASN A 139 -8.63 -3.43 -5.41
C ASN A 139 -9.18 -3.38 -6.84
N ALA A 140 -9.96 -2.35 -7.13
CA ALA A 140 -10.60 -2.17 -8.44
C ALA A 140 -9.69 -1.52 -9.48
N HIS A 141 -8.47 -1.18 -9.10
CA HIS A 141 -7.57 -0.45 -9.95
C HIS A 141 -6.81 -1.27 -10.97
N HIS A 142 -6.66 -2.54 -10.75
CA HIS A 142 -5.85 -3.28 -11.66
C HIS A 142 -6.66 -3.64 -12.87
N SER A 143 -6.51 -2.86 -13.85
CA SER A 143 -7.04 -3.19 -15.16
C SER A 143 -5.90 -3.76 -15.96
N HIS A 144 -5.92 -4.99 -16.17
CA HIS A 144 -4.86 -5.55 -16.97
C HIS A 144 -5.32 -6.62 -17.89
#